data_6eccf3f9be090181d9100a8a776ff574
#
_entry.id   6eccf3f9be090181d9100a8a776ff574
#
_cell.length_a   1.000
_cell.length_b   1.000
_cell.length_c   1.000
_cell.angle_alpha   90.00
_cell.angle_beta   90.00
_cell.angle_gamma   90.00
#
_symmetry.space_group_name_H-M   'P 1'
#
loop_
_entity.id
_entity.type
_entity.pdbx_description
1 polymer ?
#
loop_
_entity_poly.entity_id
_entity_poly.type
_entity_poly.pdbx_seq_one_letter_code
_entity_poly.pdbx_strand_id
1 'polypeptide(L)'
;MKKNETEGTMMEDERKQKFLLEKHKDIARIDQETKRTHGWYVRVRFLGKTHSKFFSDRKCGGRYSSLLSAISWRNKTEKKLGKVRTNKHMVTVSNSGTGVVGVRLNEKLNRYEVSWVTDQGKQGKTSVSIAKHGKKNAFSRACSIRRERENARLGYGS
;
A
#
# COMPACT_ATOMS: atom_id res chain seq x y z
N MET A 1 -22.22 -27.65 -35.01
CA MET A 1 -21.89 -26.31 -34.54
C MET A 1 -22.03 -26.09 -33.02
N LYS A 2 -21.94 -27.13 -32.17
CA LYS A 2 -22.10 -27.00 -30.69
C LYS A 2 -20.81 -27.24 -29.89
N LYS A 3 -19.67 -27.56 -30.53
CA LYS A 3 -18.38 -27.83 -29.81
C LYS A 3 -17.61 -26.58 -29.37
N ASN A 4 -17.73 -25.45 -30.07
CA ASN A 4 -16.93 -24.24 -29.76
C ASN A 4 -17.48 -23.43 -28.57
N GLU A 5 -18.77 -23.53 -28.24
CA GLU A 5 -19.33 -22.80 -27.09
C GLU A 5 -18.95 -23.46 -25.76
N THR A 6 -18.83 -24.77 -25.71
CA THR A 6 -18.48 -25.52 -24.50
C THR A 6 -16.99 -25.33 -24.09
N GLU A 7 -16.08 -25.29 -25.06
CA GLU A 7 -14.65 -25.04 -24.78
C GLU A 7 -14.39 -23.61 -24.30
N GLY A 8 -15.06 -22.60 -24.86
CA GLY A 8 -14.96 -21.21 -24.42
C GLY A 8 -15.44 -21.01 -22.99
N THR A 9 -16.52 -21.67 -22.60
CA THR A 9 -17.10 -21.60 -21.24
C THR A 9 -16.18 -22.30 -20.21
N MET A 10 -15.59 -23.43 -20.54
CA MET A 10 -14.65 -24.15 -19.66
C MET A 10 -13.39 -23.33 -19.42
N MET A 11 -12.81 -22.68 -20.43
CA MET A 11 -11.64 -21.83 -20.27
C MET A 11 -11.93 -20.57 -19.43
N GLU A 12 -13.14 -20.03 -19.50
CA GLU A 12 -13.56 -18.88 -18.70
C GLU A 12 -13.71 -19.24 -17.22
N ASP A 13 -14.27 -20.40 -16.93
CA ASP A 13 -14.43 -20.90 -15.56
C ASP A 13 -13.07 -21.24 -14.92
N GLU A 14 -12.14 -21.82 -15.66
CA GLU A 14 -10.78 -22.05 -15.19
C GLU A 14 -10.04 -20.73 -14.86
N ARG A 15 -10.19 -19.71 -15.69
CA ARG A 15 -9.63 -18.38 -15.43
C ARG A 15 -10.22 -17.74 -14.17
N LYS A 16 -11.54 -17.85 -13.97
CA LYS A 16 -12.22 -17.37 -12.75
C LYS A 16 -11.72 -18.11 -11.52
N GLN A 17 -11.57 -19.44 -11.59
CA GLN A 17 -11.05 -20.24 -10.48
C GLN A 17 -9.61 -19.86 -10.15
N LYS A 18 -8.74 -19.72 -11.13
CA LYS A 18 -7.35 -19.28 -10.94
C LYS A 18 -7.31 -17.90 -10.25
N PHE A 19 -8.09 -16.95 -10.74
CA PHE A 19 -8.19 -15.61 -10.17
C PHE A 19 -8.67 -15.60 -8.71
N LEU A 20 -9.60 -16.50 -8.35
CA LEU A 20 -10.09 -16.67 -6.97
C LEU A 20 -9.02 -17.23 -6.02
N LEU A 21 -8.04 -17.96 -6.53
CA LEU A 21 -6.94 -18.56 -5.75
C LEU A 21 -5.74 -17.61 -5.61
N GLU A 22 -5.67 -16.56 -6.41
CA GLU A 22 -4.60 -15.57 -6.34
C GLU A 22 -4.65 -14.77 -5.05
N LYS A 23 -3.47 -14.38 -4.55
CA LYS A 23 -3.37 -13.45 -3.41
C LYS A 23 -3.61 -12.02 -3.86
N HIS A 24 -4.69 -11.44 -3.39
CA HIS A 24 -4.99 -10.02 -3.63
C HIS A 24 -4.55 -9.17 -2.44
N LYS A 25 -3.63 -8.23 -2.67
CA LYS A 25 -3.11 -7.36 -1.61
C LYS A 25 -4.25 -6.63 -0.89
N ASP A 26 -4.16 -6.59 0.44
CA ASP A 26 -5.13 -5.95 1.34
C ASP A 26 -6.55 -6.59 1.31
N ILE A 27 -6.70 -7.77 0.71
CA ILE A 27 -7.96 -8.53 0.64
C ILE A 27 -7.74 -9.94 1.17
N ALA A 28 -8.58 -10.37 2.08
CA ALA A 28 -8.56 -11.71 2.66
C ALA A 28 -9.90 -12.42 2.50
N ARG A 29 -9.86 -13.71 2.22
CA ARG A 29 -11.04 -14.56 2.23
C ARG A 29 -11.48 -14.86 3.65
N ILE A 30 -12.78 -14.79 3.92
CA ILE A 30 -13.42 -15.18 5.18
C ILE A 30 -14.46 -16.23 4.87
N ASP A 31 -14.29 -17.41 5.48
CA ASP A 31 -15.23 -18.50 5.43
C ASP A 31 -15.47 -19.03 6.86
N GLN A 32 -16.60 -18.66 7.45
CA GLN A 32 -17.03 -19.08 8.80
C GLN A 32 -18.35 -19.84 8.71
N GLU A 33 -18.28 -21.17 8.70
CA GLU A 33 -19.44 -22.06 8.59
C GLU A 33 -20.43 -21.86 9.74
N THR A 34 -19.93 -21.76 10.99
CA THR A 34 -20.78 -21.60 12.19
C THR A 34 -21.62 -20.33 12.14
N LYS A 35 -21.13 -19.27 11.51
CA LYS A 35 -21.82 -17.98 11.37
C LYS A 35 -22.43 -17.80 9.96
N ARG A 36 -22.32 -18.79 9.12
CA ARG A 36 -22.75 -18.72 7.70
C ARG A 36 -22.26 -17.45 7.01
N THR A 37 -21.00 -17.08 7.30
CA THR A 37 -20.39 -15.83 6.80
C THR A 37 -19.31 -16.19 5.79
N HIS A 38 -19.59 -15.90 4.51
CA HIS A 38 -18.69 -16.16 3.40
C HIS A 38 -18.52 -14.85 2.62
N GLY A 39 -17.28 -14.47 2.35
CA GLY A 39 -17.00 -13.23 1.62
C GLY A 39 -15.54 -12.81 1.67
N TRP A 40 -15.29 -11.60 1.23
CA TRP A 40 -13.97 -11.01 1.18
C TRP A 40 -13.88 -9.80 2.09
N TYR A 41 -12.87 -9.78 2.93
CA TYR A 41 -12.58 -8.69 3.85
C TYR A 41 -11.43 -7.86 3.30
N VAL A 42 -11.69 -6.58 3.09
CA VAL A 42 -10.69 -5.62 2.61
C VAL A 42 -10.20 -4.78 3.78
N ARG A 43 -8.87 -4.59 3.86
CA ARG A 43 -8.24 -3.78 4.91
C ARG A 43 -7.13 -2.91 4.32
N VAL A 44 -7.44 -1.66 4.03
CA VAL A 44 -6.49 -0.65 3.54
C VAL A 44 -5.96 0.15 4.72
N ARG A 45 -4.66 0.01 5.01
CA ARG A 45 -3.97 0.79 6.06
C ARG A 45 -3.14 1.89 5.42
N PHE A 46 -3.31 3.11 5.89
CA PHE A 46 -2.55 4.26 5.43
C PHE A 46 -2.51 5.36 6.47
N LEU A 47 -1.34 5.98 6.70
CA LEU A 47 -1.12 7.05 7.68
C LEU A 47 -1.65 6.74 9.08
N GLY A 48 -1.43 5.51 9.55
CA GLY A 48 -1.88 5.04 10.86
C GLY A 48 -3.38 4.71 10.96
N LYS A 49 -4.17 4.97 9.93
CA LYS A 49 -5.61 4.68 9.88
C LYS A 49 -5.88 3.40 9.09
N THR A 50 -6.90 2.67 9.52
CA THR A 50 -7.37 1.45 8.84
C THR A 50 -8.76 1.71 8.27
N HIS A 51 -8.90 1.51 6.96
CA HIS A 51 -10.17 1.51 6.25
C HIS A 51 -10.50 0.07 5.88
N SER A 52 -11.63 -0.44 6.32
CA SER A 52 -12.01 -1.82 6.06
C SER A 52 -13.47 -1.96 5.63
N LYS A 53 -13.74 -2.99 4.84
CA LYS A 53 -15.09 -3.34 4.40
C LYS A 53 -15.17 -4.83 4.10
N PHE A 54 -16.32 -5.43 4.41
CA PHE A 54 -16.63 -6.81 4.10
C PHE A 54 -17.62 -6.89 2.92
N PHE A 55 -17.34 -7.81 2.00
CA PHE A 55 -18.15 -8.08 0.83
C PHE A 55 -18.67 -9.51 0.89
N SER A 56 -19.94 -9.65 1.25
CA SER A 56 -20.59 -10.96 1.39
C SER A 56 -20.88 -11.56 0.02
N ASP A 57 -20.57 -12.83 -0.16
CA ASP A 57 -20.89 -13.57 -1.39
C ASP A 57 -22.39 -13.54 -1.68
N ARG A 58 -23.21 -13.75 -0.65
CA ARG A 58 -24.67 -13.74 -0.77
C ARG A 58 -25.20 -12.39 -1.28
N LYS A 59 -24.65 -11.26 -0.79
CA LYS A 59 -25.09 -9.92 -1.17
C LYS A 59 -24.58 -9.49 -2.53
N CYS A 60 -23.43 -10.01 -2.96
CA CYS A 60 -22.77 -9.61 -4.20
C CYS A 60 -23.02 -10.56 -5.37
N GLY A 61 -23.86 -11.60 -5.19
CA GLY A 61 -24.18 -12.54 -6.28
C GLY A 61 -23.12 -13.61 -6.51
N GLY A 62 -22.37 -14.01 -5.44
CA GLY A 62 -21.41 -15.10 -5.49
C GLY A 62 -19.97 -14.71 -5.18
N ARG A 63 -19.13 -15.74 -5.05
CA ARG A 63 -17.74 -15.62 -4.61
C ARG A 63 -16.87 -14.76 -5.53
N TYR A 64 -17.06 -14.88 -6.84
CA TYR A 64 -16.32 -14.10 -7.83
C TYR A 64 -16.75 -12.64 -7.86
N SER A 65 -18.06 -12.38 -7.89
CA SER A 65 -18.62 -11.03 -7.90
C SER A 65 -18.29 -10.24 -6.64
N SER A 66 -18.27 -10.91 -5.48
CA SER A 66 -17.85 -10.28 -4.21
C SER A 66 -16.38 -9.94 -4.19
N LEU A 67 -15.50 -10.77 -4.81
CA LEU A 67 -14.08 -10.44 -4.98
C LEU A 67 -13.88 -9.23 -5.90
N LEU A 68 -14.57 -9.15 -7.03
CA LEU A 68 -14.49 -7.98 -7.92
C LEU A 68 -14.94 -6.69 -7.23
N SER A 69 -16.02 -6.78 -6.44
CA SER A 69 -16.49 -5.65 -5.62
C SER A 69 -15.47 -5.24 -4.57
N ALA A 70 -14.82 -6.19 -3.92
CA ALA A 70 -13.75 -5.96 -2.95
C ALA A 70 -12.53 -5.27 -3.59
N ILE A 71 -12.10 -5.73 -4.75
CA ILE A 71 -11.00 -5.15 -5.53
C ILE A 71 -11.34 -3.72 -5.96
N SER A 72 -12.53 -3.49 -6.49
CA SER A 72 -13.00 -2.15 -6.90
C SER A 72 -12.99 -1.17 -5.72
N TRP A 73 -13.53 -1.57 -4.58
CA TRP A 73 -13.56 -0.74 -3.38
C TRP A 73 -12.15 -0.44 -2.85
N ARG A 74 -11.26 -1.44 -2.80
CA ARG A 74 -9.86 -1.25 -2.43
C ARG A 74 -9.20 -0.21 -3.32
N ASN A 75 -9.33 -0.35 -4.64
CA ASN A 75 -8.69 0.53 -5.61
C ASN A 75 -9.20 1.98 -5.47
N LYS A 76 -10.50 2.17 -5.29
CA LYS A 76 -11.11 3.49 -5.04
C LYS A 76 -10.62 4.10 -3.73
N THR A 77 -10.51 3.29 -2.67
CA THR A 77 -10.03 3.74 -1.36
C THR A 77 -8.56 4.13 -1.42
N GLU A 78 -7.70 3.32 -2.03
CA GLU A 78 -6.28 3.65 -2.23
C GLU A 78 -6.11 4.95 -3.02
N LYS A 79 -6.84 5.12 -4.11
CA LYS A 79 -6.83 6.36 -4.91
C LYS A 79 -7.25 7.58 -4.09
N LYS A 80 -8.34 7.46 -3.33
CA LYS A 80 -8.84 8.54 -2.45
C LYS A 80 -7.83 8.94 -1.38
N LEU A 81 -7.09 7.97 -0.83
CA LEU A 81 -6.08 8.19 0.20
C LEU A 81 -4.73 8.63 -0.36
N GLY A 82 -4.50 8.57 -1.66
CA GLY A 82 -3.18 8.75 -2.26
C GLY A 82 -2.21 7.60 -1.92
N LYS A 83 -2.73 6.43 -1.51
CA LYS A 83 -1.91 5.26 -1.20
C LYS A 83 -1.45 4.60 -2.49
N VAL A 84 -0.15 4.50 -2.64
CA VAL A 84 0.46 3.78 -3.76
C VAL A 84 0.44 2.28 -3.49
N ARG A 85 0.05 1.50 -4.51
CA ARG A 85 0.14 0.05 -4.45
C ARG A 85 1.55 -0.39 -4.79
N THR A 86 2.22 -0.98 -3.82
CA THR A 86 3.57 -1.52 -3.97
C THR A 86 3.73 -2.78 -3.13
N ASN A 87 4.60 -3.69 -3.56
CA ASN A 87 5.00 -4.85 -2.76
C ASN A 87 6.11 -4.49 -1.75
N LYS A 88 6.67 -3.27 -1.84
CA LYS A 88 7.68 -2.78 -0.90
C LYS A 88 7.02 -2.33 0.40
N HIS A 89 7.68 -2.60 1.52
CA HIS A 89 7.21 -2.14 2.82
C HIS A 89 7.33 -0.61 2.90
N MET A 90 6.24 0.06 3.24
CA MET A 90 6.19 1.52 3.42
C MET A 90 5.89 1.87 4.88
N VAL A 91 6.75 2.69 5.47
CA VAL A 91 6.49 3.33 6.76
C VAL A 91 5.83 4.67 6.48
N THR A 92 4.60 4.85 6.94
CA THR A 92 3.80 6.07 6.70
C THR A 92 3.58 6.90 7.96
N VAL A 93 3.93 6.36 9.13
CA VAL A 93 3.80 7.04 10.42
C VAL A 93 5.20 7.29 10.97
N SER A 94 5.47 8.53 11.35
CA SER A 94 6.73 8.91 11.98
C SER A 94 6.62 8.86 13.50
N ASN A 95 7.62 8.28 14.14
CA ASN A 95 7.82 8.35 15.60
C ASN A 95 8.82 9.48 15.98
N SER A 96 9.31 10.25 15.00
CA SER A 96 10.21 11.37 15.26
C SER A 96 9.42 12.64 15.58
N GLY A 97 9.98 13.52 16.39
CA GLY A 97 9.37 14.82 16.74
C GLY A 97 9.17 15.77 15.54
N THR A 98 9.71 15.42 14.36
CA THR A 98 9.52 16.20 13.13
C THR A 98 8.18 15.88 12.43
N GLY A 99 7.53 14.77 12.76
CA GLY A 99 6.35 14.28 12.05
C GLY A 99 6.61 13.70 10.65
N VAL A 100 7.87 13.72 10.19
CA VAL A 100 8.26 13.22 8.85
C VAL A 100 9.05 11.94 8.99
N VAL A 101 8.61 10.87 8.31
CA VAL A 101 9.29 9.58 8.32
C VAL A 101 10.72 9.72 7.78
N GLY A 102 11.70 9.21 8.55
CA GLY A 102 13.10 9.22 8.16
C GLY A 102 13.78 10.58 8.29
N VAL A 103 13.14 11.59 8.87
CA VAL A 103 13.75 12.89 9.20
C VAL A 103 13.71 13.09 10.71
N ARG A 104 14.87 13.34 11.32
CA ARG A 104 15.03 13.57 12.76
C ARG A 104 15.84 14.81 13.02
N LEU A 105 15.44 15.62 14.00
CA LEU A 105 16.25 16.71 14.52
C LEU A 105 17.29 16.16 15.50
N ASN A 106 18.55 16.47 15.27
CA ASN A 106 19.64 16.26 16.22
C ASN A 106 20.09 17.62 16.75
N GLU A 107 19.57 17.98 17.93
CA GLU A 107 19.84 19.28 18.55
C GLU A 107 21.31 19.42 18.96
N LYS A 108 21.91 18.34 19.46
CA LYS A 108 23.33 18.35 19.91
C LYS A 108 24.29 18.69 18.76
N LEU A 109 24.01 18.22 17.57
CA LEU A 109 24.81 18.44 16.38
C LEU A 109 24.23 19.53 15.46
N ASN A 110 23.21 20.23 15.92
CA ASN A 110 22.55 21.33 15.20
C ASN A 110 22.27 21.01 13.71
N ARG A 111 21.66 19.84 13.47
CA ARG A 111 21.36 19.35 12.12
C ARG A 111 20.11 18.49 12.07
N TYR A 112 19.52 18.37 10.88
CA TYR A 112 18.53 17.34 10.57
C TYR A 112 19.24 16.11 10.02
N GLU A 113 18.92 14.95 10.55
CA GLU A 113 19.39 13.64 10.06
C GLU A 113 18.31 13.03 9.18
N VAL A 114 18.72 12.54 8.02
CA VAL A 114 17.82 11.91 7.03
C VAL A 114 18.26 10.46 6.86
N SER A 115 17.32 9.54 6.98
CA SER A 115 17.51 8.11 6.75
C SER A 115 16.50 7.56 5.76
N TRP A 116 16.92 6.60 4.95
CA TRP A 116 16.06 5.91 3.98
C TRP A 116 16.52 4.48 3.76
N VAL A 117 15.70 3.71 3.09
CA VAL A 117 16.05 2.38 2.60
C VAL A 117 16.21 2.45 1.10
N THR A 118 17.29 1.87 0.58
CA THR A 118 17.53 1.79 -0.87
C THR A 118 16.63 0.73 -1.52
N ASP A 119 16.61 0.69 -2.83
CA ASP A 119 15.92 -0.35 -3.60
C ASP A 119 16.40 -1.77 -3.26
N GLN A 120 17.69 -1.90 -2.93
CA GLN A 120 18.33 -3.16 -2.52
C GLN A 120 18.14 -3.49 -1.02
N GLY A 121 17.31 -2.74 -0.29
CA GLY A 121 17.08 -2.95 1.15
C GLY A 121 18.20 -2.43 2.08
N LYS A 122 19.20 -1.74 1.55
CA LYS A 122 20.28 -1.15 2.37
C LYS A 122 19.82 0.18 2.98
N GLN A 123 20.34 0.49 4.17
CA GLN A 123 20.12 1.79 4.80
C GLN A 123 21.06 2.87 4.24
N GLY A 124 20.48 4.00 3.83
CA GLY A 124 21.20 5.22 3.51
C GLY A 124 20.96 6.28 4.57
N LYS A 125 21.95 7.13 4.82
CA LYS A 125 21.87 8.24 5.78
C LYS A 125 22.58 9.46 5.23
N THR A 126 22.06 10.65 5.58
CA THR A 126 22.73 11.94 5.36
C THR A 126 22.28 12.94 6.41
N SER A 127 22.85 14.13 6.40
CA SER A 127 22.43 15.19 7.31
C SER A 127 22.45 16.57 6.63
N VAL A 128 21.63 17.49 7.15
CA VAL A 128 21.54 18.87 6.67
C VAL A 128 21.81 19.80 7.86
N SER A 129 22.88 20.61 7.77
CA SER A 129 23.30 21.54 8.82
C SER A 129 22.31 22.71 8.96
N ILE A 130 21.88 22.96 10.19
CA ILE A 130 21.05 24.11 10.54
C ILE A 130 21.87 25.40 10.53
N ALA A 131 23.12 25.34 10.98
CA ALA A 131 24.00 26.49 10.96
C ALA A 131 24.22 27.04 9.54
N LYS A 132 24.33 26.13 8.54
CA LYS A 132 24.58 26.53 7.14
C LYS A 132 23.33 27.06 6.44
N HIS A 133 22.14 26.55 6.76
CA HIS A 133 20.94 26.79 5.97
C HIS A 133 19.83 27.49 6.74
N GLY A 134 19.93 27.65 8.04
CA GLY A 134 18.83 28.04 8.92
C GLY A 134 17.85 26.90 9.19
N LYS A 135 17.16 26.91 10.30
CA LYS A 135 16.30 25.82 10.78
C LYS A 135 15.22 25.42 9.76
N LYS A 136 14.50 26.43 9.20
CA LYS A 136 13.40 26.21 8.24
C LYS A 136 13.91 25.61 6.93
N ASN A 137 14.98 26.17 6.36
CA ASN A 137 15.53 25.69 5.08
C ASN A 137 16.21 24.33 5.24
N ALA A 138 16.91 24.10 6.33
CA ALA A 138 17.49 22.79 6.64
C ALA A 138 16.42 21.70 6.74
N PHE A 139 15.31 21.97 7.40
CA PHE A 139 14.18 21.05 7.48
C PHE A 139 13.57 20.76 6.10
N SER A 140 13.29 21.81 5.32
CA SER A 140 12.75 21.66 3.97
C SER A 140 13.65 20.81 3.07
N ARG A 141 14.97 21.06 3.10
CA ARG A 141 15.96 20.26 2.36
C ARG A 141 15.99 18.81 2.81
N ALA A 142 15.97 18.56 4.12
CA ALA A 142 15.92 17.21 4.67
C ALA A 142 14.68 16.45 4.20
N CYS A 143 13.50 17.08 4.19
CA CYS A 143 12.26 16.50 3.70
C CYS A 143 12.32 16.22 2.19
N SER A 144 12.90 17.11 1.39
CA SER A 144 13.09 16.91 -0.05
C SER A 144 13.98 15.71 -0.34
N ILE A 145 15.13 15.61 0.32
CA ILE A 145 16.04 14.46 0.18
C ILE A 145 15.30 13.16 0.52
N ARG A 146 14.58 13.13 1.64
CA ARG A 146 13.82 11.92 2.03
C ARG A 146 12.79 11.52 0.98
N ARG A 147 12.04 12.49 0.45
CA ARG A 147 11.02 12.27 -0.58
C ARG A 147 11.64 11.78 -1.88
N GLU A 148 12.72 12.39 -2.35
CA GLU A 148 13.44 11.97 -3.57
C GLU A 148 13.94 10.54 -3.46
N ARG A 149 14.54 10.18 -2.31
CA ARG A 149 15.03 8.81 -2.05
C ARG A 149 13.89 7.79 -2.00
N GLU A 150 12.75 8.13 -1.41
CA GLU A 150 11.59 7.26 -1.38
C GLU A 150 10.94 7.11 -2.76
N ASN A 151 10.83 8.19 -3.52
CA ASN A 151 10.33 8.14 -4.90
C ASN A 151 11.22 7.27 -5.79
N ALA A 152 12.54 7.43 -5.71
CA ALA A 152 13.49 6.59 -6.44
C ALA A 152 13.33 5.10 -6.07
N ARG A 153 13.19 4.79 -4.77
CA ARG A 153 12.94 3.42 -4.28
C ARG A 153 11.64 2.84 -4.82
N LEU A 154 10.60 3.65 -4.96
CA LEU A 154 9.28 3.23 -5.43
C LEU A 154 9.16 3.24 -6.96
N GLY A 155 10.17 3.74 -7.69
CA GLY A 155 10.14 3.83 -9.14
C GLY A 155 9.41 5.07 -9.68
N TYR A 156 9.24 6.12 -8.86
CA TYR A 156 8.62 7.40 -9.27
C TYR A 156 9.64 8.47 -9.67
N GLY A 157 10.85 8.10 -9.96
CA GLY A 157 11.92 9.03 -10.32
C GLY A 157 12.34 8.85 -11.75
N SER A 158 11.74 9.58 -12.64
CA SER A 158 12.30 10.02 -13.92
C SER A 158 11.48 11.20 -14.41
#